data_13d9aab3b9304a3c71cc0bff26469cfc
#
_entry.id   13d9aab3b9304a3c71cc0bff26469cfc
#
_cell.length_a   1.000
_cell.length_b   1.000
_cell.length_c   1.000
_cell.angle_alpha   90.00
_cell.angle_beta   90.00
_cell.angle_gamma   90.00
#
_symmetry.space_group_name_H-M   'P 1'
#
loop_
_entity.id
_entity.type
_entity.pdbx_description
1 polymer ?
#
loop_
_entity_poly.entity_id
_entity_poly.type
_entity_poly.pdbx_seq_one_letter_code
_entity_poly.pdbx_strand_id
1 'polypeptide(L)'
;ILMVITAVASALLDNFTTMLLMTPISMQIGIALGINPLALIIPEVLASNVGGISTLVGTPTNILIGAYAGIGFNDFLINQTAGVILALVVMGGYVLYHYREEWRKRGGGISPRLYRKLEQNAEIEDTQALWKSGLVFGLVLVGFILGERVHMVPAVSALAGATLLLIWLNPNIHEMIKAVDWTTLVFFMALFMVVGAVQEVGLIGIAASAMSRIIGENLILGIFVIIFGVGTLSTTIANIPLTASMLPIVKFLSTSVPGANSLVLYYALSMGAAMGGNGFLIGGEANLVTAGITEQTDSPISFKEFLKVGLPVTYLTLAVGFLWLIIRF
;
A
#
# COMPACT_ATOMS: atom_id res chain seq x y z
N ILE A 1 -14.58 -11.37 -0.71
CA ILE A 1 -15.16 -10.15 -1.30
C ILE A 1 -14.51 -8.93 -0.63
N LEU A 2 -14.61 -8.74 0.71
CA LEU A 2 -14.04 -7.58 1.41
C LEU A 2 -12.55 -7.36 1.07
N MET A 3 -11.73 -8.40 1.15
CA MET A 3 -10.32 -8.36 0.77
C MET A 3 -10.08 -7.78 -0.65
N VAL A 4 -10.93 -8.13 -1.62
CA VAL A 4 -10.83 -7.61 -3.00
C VAL A 4 -11.25 -6.14 -3.06
N ILE A 5 -12.35 -5.78 -2.38
CA ILE A 5 -12.81 -4.39 -2.30
C ILE A 5 -11.72 -3.52 -1.68
N THR A 6 -11.12 -3.97 -0.57
CA THR A 6 -10.04 -3.27 0.12
C THR A 6 -8.80 -3.12 -0.76
N ALA A 7 -8.40 -4.17 -1.51
CA ALA A 7 -7.28 -4.09 -2.44
C ALA A 7 -7.52 -3.08 -3.58
N VAL A 8 -8.73 -3.05 -4.14
CA VAL A 8 -9.11 -2.08 -5.20
C VAL A 8 -9.19 -0.67 -4.64
N ALA A 9 -9.79 -0.50 -3.46
CA ALA A 9 -9.83 0.81 -2.79
C ALA A 9 -8.41 1.33 -2.52
N SER A 10 -7.52 0.48 -2.01
CA SER A 10 -6.13 0.84 -1.72
C SER A 10 -5.30 1.14 -2.98
N ALA A 11 -5.67 0.62 -4.14
CA ALA A 11 -5.02 1.00 -5.40
C ALA A 11 -5.33 2.45 -5.82
N LEU A 12 -6.44 3.03 -5.35
CA LEU A 12 -6.91 4.37 -5.70
C LEU A 12 -6.75 5.38 -4.56
N LEU A 13 -6.86 4.88 -3.33
CA LEU A 13 -6.57 5.60 -2.09
C LEU A 13 -5.28 5.00 -1.50
N ASP A 14 -4.62 5.68 -0.59
CA ASP A 14 -3.50 5.05 0.12
C ASP A 14 -3.98 3.92 1.05
N ASN A 15 -3.05 3.01 1.40
CA ASN A 15 -3.35 1.86 2.24
C ASN A 15 -3.72 2.24 3.69
N PHE A 16 -3.17 3.34 4.23
CA PHE A 16 -3.51 3.85 5.56
C PHE A 16 -4.97 4.33 5.60
N THR A 17 -5.36 5.25 4.70
CA THR A 17 -6.73 5.78 4.59
C THR A 17 -7.73 4.66 4.32
N THR A 18 -7.38 3.72 3.45
CA THR A 18 -8.24 2.57 3.15
C THR A 18 -8.52 1.76 4.42
N MET A 19 -7.51 1.45 5.24
CA MET A 19 -7.73 0.68 6.46
C MET A 19 -8.40 1.47 7.58
N LEU A 20 -8.19 2.79 7.64
CA LEU A 20 -8.93 3.66 8.57
C LEU A 20 -10.44 3.57 8.33
N LEU A 21 -10.87 3.46 7.07
CA LEU A 21 -12.28 3.34 6.69
C LEU A 21 -12.79 1.90 6.79
N MET A 22 -12.03 0.92 6.30
CA MET A 22 -12.49 -0.47 6.20
C MET A 22 -12.50 -1.20 7.55
N THR A 23 -11.55 -0.92 8.45
CA THR A 23 -11.44 -1.64 9.73
C THR A 23 -12.70 -1.55 10.58
N PRO A 24 -13.32 -0.35 10.83
CA PRO A 24 -14.55 -0.27 11.60
C PRO A 24 -15.74 -0.99 10.93
N ILE A 25 -15.81 -0.96 9.60
CA ILE A 25 -16.86 -1.62 8.82
C ILE A 25 -16.73 -3.14 8.98
N SER A 26 -15.53 -3.68 8.76
CA SER A 26 -15.28 -5.11 8.85
C SER A 26 -15.39 -5.66 10.26
N MET A 27 -15.08 -4.84 11.27
CA MET A 27 -15.36 -5.14 12.66
C MET A 27 -16.87 -5.38 12.89
N GLN A 28 -17.70 -4.45 12.44
CA GLN A 28 -19.17 -4.57 12.56
C GLN A 28 -19.70 -5.78 11.78
N ILE A 29 -19.18 -6.05 10.59
CA ILE A 29 -19.57 -7.21 9.77
C ILE A 29 -19.18 -8.51 10.48
N GLY A 30 -17.98 -8.61 11.04
CA GLY A 30 -17.52 -9.80 11.78
C GLY A 30 -18.42 -10.10 12.98
N ILE A 31 -18.73 -9.09 13.79
CA ILE A 31 -19.66 -9.19 14.93
C ILE A 31 -21.05 -9.60 14.42
N ALA A 32 -21.52 -9.02 13.32
CA ALA A 32 -22.81 -9.34 12.71
C ALA A 32 -22.93 -10.80 12.28
N LEU A 33 -21.87 -11.34 11.73
CA LEU A 33 -21.81 -12.73 11.28
C LEU A 33 -21.51 -13.73 12.40
N GLY A 34 -21.23 -13.25 13.62
CA GLY A 34 -20.88 -14.11 14.76
C GLY A 34 -19.55 -14.83 14.58
N ILE A 35 -18.61 -14.24 13.84
CA ILE A 35 -17.25 -14.74 13.63
C ILE A 35 -16.24 -13.78 14.26
N ASN A 36 -15.02 -14.26 14.50
CA ASN A 36 -13.95 -13.38 14.95
C ASN A 36 -13.70 -12.30 13.88
N PRO A 37 -13.88 -10.99 14.17
CA PRO A 37 -13.65 -9.90 13.22
C PRO A 37 -12.25 -9.90 12.63
N LEU A 38 -11.24 -10.39 13.37
CA LEU A 38 -9.85 -10.45 12.92
C LEU A 38 -9.67 -11.39 11.70
N ALA A 39 -10.57 -12.36 11.53
CA ALA A 39 -10.58 -13.22 10.34
C ALA A 39 -11.00 -12.48 9.05
N LEU A 40 -11.54 -11.26 9.16
CA LEU A 40 -11.80 -10.35 8.04
C LEU A 40 -10.73 -9.28 7.96
N ILE A 41 -10.40 -8.63 9.07
CA ILE A 41 -9.55 -7.45 9.16
C ILE A 41 -8.09 -7.76 8.80
N ILE A 42 -7.51 -8.86 9.31
CA ILE A 42 -6.12 -9.23 8.98
C ILE A 42 -5.96 -9.47 7.45
N PRO A 43 -6.80 -10.27 6.79
CA PRO A 43 -6.77 -10.38 5.33
C PRO A 43 -6.90 -9.07 4.57
N GLU A 44 -7.73 -8.16 5.07
CA GLU A 44 -7.95 -6.86 4.43
C GLU A 44 -6.73 -5.95 4.51
N VAL A 45 -6.09 -5.87 5.68
CA VAL A 45 -4.88 -5.05 5.82
C VAL A 45 -3.73 -5.59 4.96
N LEU A 46 -3.58 -6.91 4.89
CA LEU A 46 -2.60 -7.54 3.99
C LEU A 46 -2.93 -7.26 2.52
N ALA A 47 -4.22 -7.27 2.16
CA ALA A 47 -4.68 -6.98 0.81
C ALA A 47 -4.53 -5.51 0.44
N SER A 48 -4.69 -4.58 1.39
CA SER A 48 -4.47 -3.16 1.14
C SER A 48 -3.02 -2.87 0.78
N ASN A 49 -2.06 -3.45 1.51
CA ASN A 49 -0.64 -3.28 1.23
C ASN A 49 -0.25 -3.86 -0.15
N VAL A 50 -0.81 -5.00 -0.53
CA VAL A 50 -0.54 -5.61 -1.85
C VAL A 50 -1.28 -4.86 -2.96
N GLY A 51 -2.55 -4.49 -2.75
CA GLY A 51 -3.38 -3.78 -3.74
C GLY A 51 -2.82 -2.41 -4.10
N GLY A 52 -2.34 -1.66 -3.10
CA GLY A 52 -1.74 -0.35 -3.27
C GLY A 52 -0.54 -0.32 -4.22
N ILE A 53 0.15 -1.45 -4.42
CA ILE A 53 1.29 -1.55 -5.36
C ILE A 53 0.86 -1.29 -6.81
N SER A 54 -0.40 -1.55 -7.15
CA SER A 54 -0.92 -1.48 -8.53
C SER A 54 -0.79 -0.10 -9.17
N THR A 55 -0.77 0.97 -8.39
CA THR A 55 -0.74 2.33 -8.91
C THR A 55 0.31 3.20 -8.20
N LEU A 56 0.62 4.33 -8.80
CA LEU A 56 1.54 5.31 -8.21
C LEU A 56 1.04 5.83 -6.85
N VAL A 57 -0.27 6.04 -6.70
CA VAL A 57 -0.88 6.71 -5.55
C VAL A 57 -1.35 5.75 -4.46
N GLY A 58 -1.40 4.45 -4.73
CA GLY A 58 -1.95 3.45 -3.81
C GLY A 58 -1.08 3.16 -2.58
N THR A 59 0.19 3.62 -2.57
CA THR A 59 1.06 3.54 -1.39
C THR A 59 2.10 4.65 -1.42
N PRO A 60 2.46 5.24 -0.26
CA PRO A 60 3.50 6.26 -0.17
C PRO A 60 4.85 5.82 -0.76
N THR A 61 5.20 4.55 -0.65
CA THR A 61 6.43 3.99 -1.24
C THR A 61 6.47 4.16 -2.75
N ASN A 62 5.34 3.93 -3.45
CA ASN A 62 5.25 4.13 -4.90
C ASN A 62 5.36 5.60 -5.29
N ILE A 63 4.77 6.50 -4.50
CA ILE A 63 4.90 7.95 -4.72
C ILE A 63 6.37 8.36 -4.64
N LEU A 64 7.12 7.85 -3.65
CA LEU A 64 8.55 8.10 -3.50
C LEU A 64 9.35 7.57 -4.69
N ILE A 65 9.11 6.31 -5.08
CA ILE A 65 9.78 5.67 -6.21
C ILE A 65 9.47 6.40 -7.51
N GLY A 66 8.20 6.72 -7.77
CA GLY A 66 7.77 7.42 -8.97
C GLY A 66 8.38 8.81 -9.07
N ALA A 67 8.36 9.60 -7.99
CA ALA A 67 8.96 10.92 -7.93
C ALA A 67 10.48 10.89 -8.15
N TYR A 68 11.17 9.87 -7.60
CA TYR A 68 12.63 9.75 -7.69
C TYR A 68 13.09 9.22 -9.06
N ALA A 69 12.40 8.22 -9.60
CA ALA A 69 12.79 7.52 -10.84
C ALA A 69 12.09 8.08 -12.10
N GLY A 70 11.16 9.01 -11.96
CA GLY A 70 10.35 9.53 -13.07
C GLY A 70 9.35 8.50 -13.60
N ILE A 71 8.88 7.57 -12.76
CA ILE A 71 7.91 6.53 -13.13
C ILE A 71 6.51 7.08 -12.92
N GLY A 72 5.69 7.04 -13.97
CA GLY A 72 4.35 7.60 -13.97
C GLY A 72 3.28 6.65 -13.44
N PHE A 73 2.04 7.16 -13.39
CA PHE A 73 0.89 6.38 -12.93
C PHE A 73 0.60 5.18 -13.84
N ASN A 74 0.66 5.39 -15.17
CA ASN A 74 0.42 4.33 -16.15
C ASN A 74 1.49 3.24 -16.12
N ASP A 75 2.75 3.63 -15.85
CA ASP A 75 3.84 2.69 -15.75
C ASP A 75 3.64 1.69 -14.60
N PHE A 76 3.24 2.19 -13.42
CA PHE A 76 2.87 1.32 -12.29
C PHE A 76 1.68 0.43 -12.66
N LEU A 77 0.62 1.02 -13.22
CA LEU A 77 -0.61 0.30 -13.57
C LEU A 77 -0.31 -0.86 -14.55
N ILE A 78 0.47 -0.61 -15.60
CA ILE A 78 0.75 -1.60 -16.66
C ILE A 78 1.74 -2.67 -16.17
N ASN A 79 2.76 -2.28 -15.41
CA ASN A 79 3.87 -3.18 -15.08
C ASN A 79 3.64 -3.97 -13.79
N GLN A 80 2.83 -3.46 -12.84
CA GLN A 80 2.67 -4.12 -11.54
C GLN A 80 1.30 -4.78 -11.33
N THR A 81 0.21 -4.25 -11.92
CA THR A 81 -1.16 -4.71 -11.60
C THR A 81 -1.36 -6.20 -11.82
N ALA A 82 -0.86 -6.78 -12.91
CA ALA A 82 -1.03 -8.21 -13.16
C ALA A 82 -0.30 -9.07 -12.11
N GLY A 83 0.92 -8.68 -11.71
CA GLY A 83 1.66 -9.32 -10.61
C GLY A 83 0.93 -9.20 -9.27
N VAL A 84 0.34 -8.02 -9.01
CA VAL A 84 -0.48 -7.78 -7.80
C VAL A 84 -1.72 -8.66 -7.80
N ILE A 85 -2.43 -8.80 -8.92
CA ILE A 85 -3.60 -9.68 -9.03
C ILE A 85 -3.20 -11.14 -8.73
N LEU A 86 -2.09 -11.62 -9.31
CA LEU A 86 -1.58 -12.95 -9.03
C LEU A 86 -1.23 -13.14 -7.54
N ALA A 87 -0.57 -12.14 -6.93
CA ALA A 87 -0.24 -12.15 -5.52
C ALA A 87 -1.51 -12.18 -4.64
N LEU A 88 -2.53 -11.39 -4.98
CA LEU A 88 -3.82 -11.38 -4.28
C LEU A 88 -4.55 -12.72 -4.40
N VAL A 89 -4.49 -13.39 -5.54
CA VAL A 89 -5.08 -14.73 -5.74
C VAL A 89 -4.39 -15.76 -4.83
N VAL A 90 -3.06 -15.79 -4.84
CA VAL A 90 -2.29 -16.73 -3.99
C VAL A 90 -2.50 -16.43 -2.51
N MET A 91 -2.46 -15.16 -2.13
CA MET A 91 -2.77 -14.72 -0.76
C MET A 91 -4.19 -15.11 -0.36
N GLY A 92 -5.18 -14.89 -1.25
CA GLY A 92 -6.57 -15.28 -1.02
C GLY A 92 -6.73 -16.78 -0.78
N GLY A 93 -6.04 -17.60 -1.58
CA GLY A 93 -6.01 -19.05 -1.36
C GLY A 93 -5.46 -19.45 0.01
N TYR A 94 -4.35 -18.84 0.43
CA TYR A 94 -3.77 -19.06 1.76
C TYR A 94 -4.71 -18.62 2.89
N VAL A 95 -5.30 -17.43 2.78
CA VAL A 95 -6.24 -16.87 3.75
C VAL A 95 -7.50 -17.75 3.88
N LEU A 96 -8.06 -18.21 2.73
CA LEU A 96 -9.18 -19.14 2.71
C LEU A 96 -8.85 -20.46 3.44
N TYR A 97 -7.65 -20.98 3.25
CA TYR A 97 -7.19 -22.18 3.95
C TYR A 97 -7.02 -21.94 5.44
N HIS A 98 -6.38 -20.80 5.84
CA HIS A 98 -6.05 -20.48 7.22
C HIS A 98 -7.30 -20.24 8.07
N TYR A 99 -8.27 -19.46 7.58
CA TYR A 99 -9.47 -19.09 8.33
C TYR A 99 -10.69 -19.99 8.04
N ARG A 100 -10.51 -21.12 7.33
CA ARG A 100 -11.60 -22.03 6.94
C ARG A 100 -12.49 -22.46 8.10
N GLU A 101 -11.90 -22.72 9.26
CA GLU A 101 -12.63 -23.18 10.43
C GLU A 101 -13.45 -22.05 11.06
N GLU A 102 -12.92 -20.84 11.08
CA GLU A 102 -13.62 -19.68 11.60
C GLU A 102 -14.83 -19.33 10.74
N TRP A 103 -14.68 -19.39 9.43
CA TRP A 103 -15.80 -19.11 8.51
C TRP A 103 -16.85 -20.22 8.45
N ARG A 104 -16.52 -21.43 8.87
CA ARG A 104 -17.50 -22.52 9.05
C ARG A 104 -18.39 -22.34 10.27
N LYS A 105 -17.94 -21.59 11.28
CA LYS A 105 -18.71 -21.30 12.51
C LYS A 105 -19.88 -20.35 12.26
N ARG A 106 -20.14 -19.89 11.04
CA ARG A 106 -21.26 -19.02 10.69
C ARG A 106 -22.55 -19.52 11.35
N GLY A 107 -22.85 -18.98 12.50
CA GLY A 107 -24.10 -19.19 13.21
C GLY A 107 -25.08 -18.09 12.84
N GLY A 108 -26.23 -18.48 12.32
CA GLY A 108 -27.42 -17.64 12.22
C GLY A 108 -27.27 -16.35 11.43
N GLY A 109 -28.19 -16.06 10.52
CA GLY A 109 -28.16 -14.84 9.72
C GLY A 109 -28.11 -13.56 10.56
N ILE A 110 -27.70 -12.46 9.92
CA ILE A 110 -27.64 -11.12 10.52
C ILE A 110 -28.95 -10.83 11.23
N SER A 111 -28.88 -10.49 12.53
CA SER A 111 -30.11 -10.16 13.28
C SER A 111 -30.76 -8.91 12.66
N PRO A 112 -32.13 -8.87 12.57
CA PRO A 112 -32.83 -7.71 12.01
C PRO A 112 -32.46 -6.39 12.68
N ARG A 113 -32.10 -6.42 13.97
CA ARG A 113 -31.69 -5.25 14.75
C ARG A 113 -30.31 -4.72 14.29
N LEU A 114 -29.40 -5.63 13.97
CA LEU A 114 -28.06 -5.27 13.51
C LEU A 114 -28.11 -4.80 12.06
N TYR A 115 -28.93 -5.43 11.20
CA TYR A 115 -29.18 -4.96 9.84
C TYR A 115 -29.64 -3.50 9.82
N ARG A 116 -30.65 -3.16 10.66
CA ARG A 116 -31.13 -1.77 10.80
C ARG A 116 -30.04 -0.81 11.27
N LYS A 117 -29.16 -1.25 12.20
CA LYS A 117 -28.06 -0.40 12.68
C LYS A 117 -27.01 -0.16 11.60
N LEU A 118 -26.72 -1.15 10.78
CA LEU A 118 -25.83 -0.99 9.63
C LEU A 118 -26.46 -0.08 8.56
N GLU A 119 -27.76 -0.22 8.32
CA GLU A 119 -28.50 0.62 7.37
C GLU A 119 -28.55 2.10 7.83
N GLN A 120 -28.77 2.36 9.11
CA GLN A 120 -28.72 3.71 9.68
C GLN A 120 -27.33 4.34 9.60
N ASN A 121 -26.27 3.55 9.82
CA ASN A 121 -24.90 4.04 9.70
C ASN A 121 -24.46 4.24 8.23
N ALA A 122 -25.22 3.69 7.27
CA ALA A 122 -24.95 3.84 5.84
C ALA A 122 -25.74 5.00 5.21
N GLU A 123 -26.55 5.75 5.99
CA GLU A 123 -27.23 6.94 5.49
C GLU A 123 -26.21 8.01 5.11
N ILE A 124 -26.31 8.45 3.86
CA ILE A 124 -25.45 9.50 3.31
C ILE A 124 -26.01 10.85 3.74
N GLU A 125 -25.31 11.57 4.62
CA GLU A 125 -25.76 12.85 5.16
C GLU A 125 -25.88 13.93 4.07
N ASP A 126 -24.92 13.98 3.14
CA ASP A 126 -24.90 14.94 2.01
C ASP A 126 -24.60 14.25 0.67
N THR A 127 -25.68 13.89 -0.02
CA THR A 127 -25.60 13.27 -1.36
C THR A 127 -24.98 14.22 -2.41
N GLN A 128 -25.16 15.54 -2.27
CA GLN A 128 -24.59 16.49 -3.22
C GLN A 128 -23.09 16.62 -3.05
N ALA A 129 -22.61 16.69 -1.81
CA ALA A 129 -21.16 16.69 -1.53
C ALA A 129 -20.50 15.40 -2.00
N LEU A 130 -21.14 14.24 -1.76
CA LEU A 130 -20.63 12.95 -2.24
C LEU A 130 -20.51 12.90 -3.78
N TRP A 131 -21.55 13.34 -4.49
CA TRP A 131 -21.52 13.37 -5.95
C TRP A 131 -20.42 14.29 -6.51
N LYS A 132 -20.31 15.53 -5.97
CA LYS A 132 -19.28 16.48 -6.36
C LYS A 132 -17.86 15.93 -6.09
N SER A 133 -17.66 15.34 -4.92
CA SER A 133 -16.38 14.73 -4.54
C SER A 133 -16.03 13.55 -5.45
N GLY A 134 -17.00 12.68 -5.74
CA GLY A 134 -16.82 11.54 -6.65
C GLY A 134 -16.48 11.99 -8.09
N LEU A 135 -17.14 13.04 -8.59
CA LEU A 135 -16.86 13.58 -9.92
C LEU A 135 -15.44 14.17 -9.99
N VAL A 136 -15.05 14.99 -8.99
CA VAL A 136 -13.72 15.59 -8.96
C VAL A 136 -12.64 14.51 -8.78
N PHE A 137 -12.88 13.52 -7.93
CA PHE A 137 -11.97 12.38 -7.79
C PHE A 137 -11.79 11.62 -9.11
N GLY A 138 -12.87 11.37 -9.86
CA GLY A 138 -12.81 10.79 -11.20
C GLY A 138 -11.99 11.66 -12.17
N LEU A 139 -12.14 12.99 -12.15
CA LEU A 139 -11.34 13.90 -12.94
C LEU A 139 -9.86 13.87 -12.58
N VAL A 140 -9.53 13.76 -11.30
CA VAL A 140 -8.12 13.59 -10.82
C VAL A 140 -7.53 12.29 -11.36
N LEU A 141 -8.26 11.17 -11.30
CA LEU A 141 -7.80 9.90 -11.87
C LEU A 141 -7.57 10.00 -13.39
N VAL A 142 -8.48 10.64 -14.11
CA VAL A 142 -8.29 10.94 -15.55
C VAL A 142 -7.04 11.81 -15.75
N GLY A 143 -6.83 12.80 -14.88
CA GLY A 143 -5.63 13.63 -14.87
C GLY A 143 -4.34 12.84 -14.64
N PHE A 144 -4.35 11.80 -13.79
CA PHE A 144 -3.19 10.92 -13.62
C PHE A 144 -2.90 10.11 -14.89
N ILE A 145 -3.93 9.57 -15.55
CA ILE A 145 -3.79 8.74 -16.75
C ILE A 145 -3.36 9.57 -17.97
N LEU A 146 -3.99 10.73 -18.18
CA LEU A 146 -3.75 11.56 -19.37
C LEU A 146 -2.61 12.55 -19.17
N GLY A 147 -2.33 12.95 -17.93
CA GLY A 147 -1.33 13.96 -17.59
C GLY A 147 0.08 13.59 -18.04
N GLU A 148 0.42 12.30 -18.04
CA GLU A 148 1.72 11.82 -18.54
C GLU A 148 1.97 12.22 -20.00
N ARG A 149 0.93 12.27 -20.84
CA ARG A 149 1.06 12.67 -22.27
C ARG A 149 1.47 14.14 -22.46
N VAL A 150 1.20 14.97 -21.46
CA VAL A 150 1.55 16.41 -21.44
C VAL A 150 2.64 16.70 -20.41
N HIS A 151 3.36 15.68 -19.94
CA HIS A 151 4.43 15.78 -18.94
C HIS A 151 3.99 16.43 -17.61
N MET A 152 2.72 16.31 -17.26
CA MET A 152 2.16 16.84 -16.03
C MET A 152 2.37 15.83 -14.90
N VAL A 153 3.04 16.27 -13.82
CA VAL A 153 3.24 15.43 -12.65
C VAL A 153 1.92 15.19 -11.89
N PRO A 154 1.66 14.00 -11.34
CA PRO A 154 0.42 13.65 -10.64
C PRO A 154 0.01 14.62 -9.54
N ALA A 155 0.98 15.21 -8.83
CA ALA A 155 0.74 16.22 -7.80
C ALA A 155 -0.05 17.43 -8.31
N VAL A 156 0.14 17.85 -9.57
CA VAL A 156 -0.61 18.97 -10.19
C VAL A 156 -2.08 18.61 -10.32
N SER A 157 -2.40 17.41 -10.81
CA SER A 157 -3.78 16.93 -10.93
C SER A 157 -4.46 16.84 -9.57
N ALA A 158 -3.74 16.30 -8.55
CA ALA A 158 -4.26 16.18 -7.20
C ALA A 158 -4.55 17.55 -6.56
N LEU A 159 -3.60 18.50 -6.65
CA LEU A 159 -3.76 19.85 -6.11
C LEU A 159 -4.87 20.63 -6.86
N ALA A 160 -4.97 20.49 -8.17
CA ALA A 160 -6.03 21.10 -8.96
C ALA A 160 -7.42 20.56 -8.54
N GLY A 161 -7.53 19.25 -8.36
CA GLY A 161 -8.76 18.62 -7.87
C GLY A 161 -9.12 19.06 -6.45
N ALA A 162 -8.17 19.09 -5.53
CA ALA A 162 -8.38 19.59 -4.16
C ALA A 162 -8.84 21.06 -4.18
N THR A 163 -8.19 21.92 -4.97
CA THR A 163 -8.56 23.33 -5.12
C THR A 163 -9.98 23.48 -5.69
N LEU A 164 -10.32 22.69 -6.71
CA LEU A 164 -11.66 22.67 -7.28
C LEU A 164 -12.73 22.29 -6.25
N LEU A 165 -12.47 21.27 -5.43
CA LEU A 165 -13.37 20.88 -4.34
C LEU A 165 -13.52 21.96 -3.28
N LEU A 166 -12.44 22.60 -2.87
CA LEU A 166 -12.49 23.70 -1.91
C LEU A 166 -13.36 24.87 -2.40
N ILE A 167 -13.25 25.21 -3.69
CA ILE A 167 -14.06 26.26 -4.28
C ILE A 167 -15.52 25.82 -4.43
N TRP A 168 -15.76 24.57 -4.84
CA TRP A 168 -17.12 24.09 -5.18
C TRP A 168 -17.96 23.72 -3.97
N LEU A 169 -17.36 23.14 -2.92
CA LEU A 169 -18.03 22.77 -1.68
C LEU A 169 -18.00 23.90 -0.65
N ASN A 170 -17.04 24.84 -0.79
CA ASN A 170 -16.82 25.95 0.13
C ASN A 170 -16.82 25.52 1.62
N PRO A 171 -16.05 24.46 1.99
CA PRO A 171 -15.97 23.99 3.35
C PRO A 171 -15.23 24.98 4.24
N ASN A 172 -15.28 24.73 5.56
CA ASN A 172 -14.48 25.50 6.52
C ASN A 172 -12.97 25.21 6.26
N ILE A 173 -12.24 26.23 5.76
CA ILE A 173 -10.81 26.12 5.44
C ILE A 173 -9.98 25.69 6.64
N HIS A 174 -10.31 26.17 7.86
CA HIS A 174 -9.58 25.77 9.06
C HIS A 174 -9.70 24.29 9.37
N GLU A 175 -10.87 23.70 9.12
CA GLU A 175 -11.08 22.26 9.29
C GLU A 175 -10.34 21.48 8.22
N MET A 176 -10.33 21.95 6.99
CA MET A 176 -9.60 21.31 5.90
C MET A 176 -8.07 21.33 6.14
N ILE A 177 -7.51 22.45 6.61
CA ILE A 177 -6.09 22.53 6.94
C ILE A 177 -5.75 21.57 8.10
N LYS A 178 -6.63 21.42 9.09
CA LYS A 178 -6.44 20.46 10.18
C LYS A 178 -6.54 19.01 9.73
N ALA A 179 -7.32 18.72 8.68
CA ALA A 179 -7.46 17.39 8.11
C ALA A 179 -6.23 16.94 7.30
N VAL A 180 -5.34 17.88 6.94
CA VAL A 180 -4.05 17.53 6.30
C VAL A 180 -3.16 16.79 7.30
N ASP A 181 -2.61 15.67 6.89
CA ASP A 181 -1.63 14.93 7.69
C ASP A 181 -0.25 15.61 7.68
N TRP A 182 -0.14 16.66 8.51
CA TRP A 182 1.08 17.41 8.70
C TRP A 182 2.21 16.57 9.29
N THR A 183 1.87 15.55 10.08
CA THR A 183 2.85 14.66 10.71
C THR A 183 3.60 13.87 9.64
N THR A 184 2.87 13.27 8.70
CA THR A 184 3.47 12.55 7.57
C THR A 184 4.28 13.48 6.66
N LEU A 185 3.80 14.70 6.39
CA LEU A 185 4.56 15.67 5.57
C LEU A 185 5.88 16.08 6.24
N VAL A 186 5.86 16.42 7.54
CA VAL A 186 7.08 16.76 8.29
C VAL A 186 8.02 15.56 8.38
N PHE A 187 7.47 14.36 8.59
CA PHE A 187 8.24 13.13 8.59
C PHE A 187 8.98 12.92 7.26
N PHE A 188 8.31 13.09 6.11
CA PHE A 188 8.97 12.98 4.80
C PHE A 188 10.06 14.03 4.60
N MET A 189 9.82 15.28 4.98
CA MET A 189 10.87 16.32 4.91
C MET A 189 12.10 15.95 5.72
N ALA A 190 11.91 15.50 6.96
CA ALA A 190 13.01 15.05 7.83
C ALA A 190 13.73 13.82 7.27
N LEU A 191 12.96 12.85 6.75
CA LEU A 191 13.50 11.63 6.14
C LEU A 191 14.42 11.94 4.95
N PHE A 192 14.00 12.83 4.04
CA PHE A 192 14.82 13.21 2.90
C PHE A 192 16.10 13.95 3.31
N MET A 193 16.04 14.77 4.36
CA MET A 193 17.25 15.41 4.92
C MET A 193 18.24 14.37 5.47
N VAL A 194 17.75 13.36 6.21
CA VAL A 194 18.58 12.28 6.75
C VAL A 194 19.17 11.43 5.62
N VAL A 195 18.36 11.01 4.64
CA VAL A 195 18.84 10.22 3.50
C VAL A 195 19.87 11.01 2.70
N GLY A 196 19.64 12.31 2.46
CA GLY A 196 20.60 13.19 1.80
C GLY A 196 21.93 13.28 2.57
N ALA A 197 21.90 13.44 3.89
CA ALA A 197 23.10 13.45 4.73
C ALA A 197 23.87 12.11 4.65
N VAL A 198 23.17 10.98 4.70
CA VAL A 198 23.77 9.63 4.56
C VAL A 198 24.40 9.44 3.19
N GLN A 199 23.80 10.04 2.15
CA GLN A 199 24.36 10.02 0.79
C GLN A 199 25.63 10.86 0.69
N GLU A 200 25.67 12.06 1.27
CA GLU A 200 26.83 12.97 1.27
C GLU A 200 28.04 12.38 1.98
N VAL A 201 27.84 11.65 3.08
CA VAL A 201 28.96 10.96 3.77
C VAL A 201 29.41 9.67 3.07
N GLY A 202 28.79 9.29 1.92
CA GLY A 202 29.21 8.16 1.08
C GLY A 202 28.77 6.78 1.56
N LEU A 203 28.02 6.65 2.66
CA LEU A 203 27.57 5.35 3.18
C LEU A 203 26.67 4.61 2.18
N ILE A 204 25.83 5.33 1.45
CA ILE A 204 24.98 4.75 0.39
C ILE A 204 25.86 4.15 -0.72
N GLY A 205 26.94 4.83 -1.11
CA GLY A 205 27.89 4.35 -2.11
C GLY A 205 28.59 3.05 -1.68
N ILE A 206 28.94 2.91 -0.40
CA ILE A 206 29.51 1.69 0.17
C ILE A 206 28.49 0.53 0.07
N ALA A 207 27.25 0.77 0.51
CA ALA A 207 26.19 -0.22 0.45
C ALA A 207 25.88 -0.64 -1.00
N ALA A 208 25.76 0.32 -1.92
CA ALA A 208 25.52 0.08 -3.33
C ALA A 208 26.63 -0.75 -3.98
N SER A 209 27.90 -0.42 -3.67
CA SER A 209 29.07 -1.17 -4.17
C SER A 209 29.11 -2.60 -3.63
N ALA A 210 28.75 -2.80 -2.35
CA ALA A 210 28.67 -4.13 -1.76
C ALA A 210 27.57 -4.97 -2.44
N MET A 211 26.38 -4.40 -2.65
CA MET A 211 25.29 -5.07 -3.36
C MET A 211 25.66 -5.37 -4.82
N SER A 212 26.29 -4.43 -5.52
CA SER A 212 26.76 -4.63 -6.90
C SER A 212 27.75 -5.78 -7.01
N ARG A 213 28.65 -5.96 -6.04
CA ARG A 213 29.57 -7.11 -6.01
C ARG A 213 28.85 -8.45 -5.84
N ILE A 214 27.76 -8.48 -5.07
CA ILE A 214 26.95 -9.69 -4.85
C ILE A 214 26.15 -10.01 -6.11
N ILE A 215 25.54 -9.00 -6.72
CA ILE A 215 24.66 -9.13 -7.88
C ILE A 215 25.46 -9.41 -9.16
N GLY A 216 26.64 -8.79 -9.29
CA GLY A 216 27.45 -8.84 -10.51
C GLY A 216 26.67 -8.28 -11.71
N GLU A 217 26.69 -9.02 -12.82
CA GLU A 217 25.97 -8.68 -14.06
C GLU A 217 24.63 -9.41 -14.20
N ASN A 218 24.19 -10.14 -13.17
CA ASN A 218 22.98 -10.98 -13.24
C ASN A 218 21.75 -10.21 -12.80
N LEU A 219 20.91 -9.80 -13.76
CA LEU A 219 19.67 -9.07 -13.51
C LEU A 219 18.69 -9.86 -12.63
N ILE A 220 18.56 -11.18 -12.86
CA ILE A 220 17.63 -12.03 -12.07
C ILE A 220 18.07 -12.06 -10.61
N LEU A 221 19.39 -12.16 -10.36
CA LEU A 221 19.92 -12.07 -9.00
C LEU A 221 19.69 -10.67 -8.41
N GLY A 222 19.79 -9.61 -9.21
CA GLY A 222 19.46 -8.24 -8.80
C GLY A 222 18.01 -8.09 -8.36
N ILE A 223 17.07 -8.59 -9.16
CA ILE A 223 15.63 -8.61 -8.81
C ILE A 223 15.41 -9.41 -7.52
N PHE A 224 16.02 -10.60 -7.41
CA PHE A 224 15.92 -11.44 -6.21
C PHE A 224 16.42 -10.73 -4.95
N VAL A 225 17.63 -10.16 -4.99
CA VAL A 225 18.25 -9.47 -3.86
C VAL A 225 17.42 -8.26 -3.42
N ILE A 226 16.91 -7.48 -4.38
CA ILE A 226 16.07 -6.34 -4.05
C ILE A 226 14.73 -6.80 -3.48
N ILE A 227 13.97 -7.67 -4.15
CA ILE A 227 12.62 -8.03 -3.71
C ILE A 227 12.62 -8.79 -2.38
N PHE A 228 13.48 -9.80 -2.21
CA PHE A 228 13.56 -10.57 -0.98
C PHE A 228 14.37 -9.89 0.11
N GLY A 229 15.46 -9.21 -0.22
CA GLY A 229 16.27 -8.47 0.74
C GLY A 229 15.49 -7.30 1.34
N VAL A 230 14.94 -6.43 0.50
CA VAL A 230 14.09 -5.32 0.97
C VAL A 230 12.82 -5.87 1.64
N GLY A 231 12.17 -6.89 1.05
CA GLY A 231 10.96 -7.49 1.61
C GLY A 231 11.17 -8.06 3.01
N THR A 232 12.30 -8.73 3.24
CA THR A 232 12.64 -9.25 4.59
C THR A 232 12.94 -8.11 5.57
N LEU A 233 13.69 -7.09 5.15
CA LEU A 233 13.96 -5.92 5.99
C LEU A 233 12.68 -5.13 6.30
N SER A 234 11.77 -5.01 5.33
CA SER A 234 10.50 -4.30 5.48
C SER A 234 9.53 -4.99 6.46
N THR A 235 9.77 -6.24 6.82
CA THR A 235 8.98 -6.87 7.89
C THR A 235 9.17 -6.16 9.23
N THR A 236 10.37 -5.64 9.50
CA THR A 236 10.77 -5.06 10.79
C THR A 236 11.05 -3.56 10.72
N ILE A 237 11.47 -3.07 9.55
CA ILE A 237 11.72 -1.65 9.30
C ILE A 237 10.52 -1.11 8.52
N ALA A 238 9.95 0.01 8.95
CA ALA A 238 8.84 0.63 8.23
C ALA A 238 9.18 0.83 6.75
N ASN A 239 8.25 0.50 5.87
CA ASN A 239 8.43 0.43 4.42
C ASN A 239 8.88 1.76 3.78
N ILE A 240 8.40 2.91 4.29
CA ILE A 240 8.71 4.23 3.75
C ILE A 240 10.18 4.62 3.94
N PRO A 241 10.75 4.66 5.18
CA PRO A 241 12.16 4.99 5.38
C PRO A 241 13.10 3.98 4.71
N LEU A 242 12.73 2.69 4.69
CA LEU A 242 13.49 1.69 3.98
C LEU A 242 13.53 1.98 2.48
N THR A 243 12.39 2.26 1.86
CA THR A 243 12.29 2.61 0.44
C THR A 243 13.14 3.84 0.12
N ALA A 244 13.02 4.93 0.89
CA ALA A 244 13.76 6.15 0.68
C ALA A 244 15.28 5.90 0.73
N SER A 245 15.76 5.08 1.67
CA SER A 245 17.17 4.72 1.82
C SER A 245 17.67 3.85 0.65
N MET A 246 16.80 3.01 0.08
CA MET A 246 17.13 2.11 -1.03
C MET A 246 17.11 2.80 -2.40
N LEU A 247 16.41 3.93 -2.57
CA LEU A 247 16.32 4.61 -3.86
C LEU A 247 17.66 4.94 -4.51
N PRO A 248 18.64 5.56 -3.82
CA PRO A 248 19.97 5.82 -4.42
C PRO A 248 20.73 4.53 -4.75
N ILE A 249 20.56 3.47 -3.95
CA ILE A 249 21.20 2.16 -4.18
C ILE A 249 20.62 1.53 -5.46
N VAL A 250 19.29 1.52 -5.60
CA VAL A 250 18.61 1.00 -6.78
C VAL A 250 18.99 1.81 -8.02
N LYS A 251 19.12 3.14 -7.92
CA LYS A 251 19.60 3.99 -9.01
C LYS A 251 20.99 3.57 -9.48
N PHE A 252 21.91 3.36 -8.55
CA PHE A 252 23.26 2.89 -8.86
C PHE A 252 23.21 1.52 -9.56
N LEU A 253 22.47 0.57 -9.02
CA LEU A 253 22.32 -0.78 -9.60
C LEU A 253 21.67 -0.75 -10.98
N SER A 254 20.70 0.13 -11.21
CA SER A 254 20.04 0.29 -12.51
C SER A 254 21.00 0.80 -13.61
N THR A 255 22.08 1.45 -13.24
CA THR A 255 23.11 1.88 -14.18
C THR A 255 24.26 0.88 -14.30
N SER A 256 24.45 0.02 -13.31
CA SER A 256 25.60 -0.91 -13.24
C SER A 256 25.27 -2.32 -13.72
N VAL A 257 24.01 -2.76 -13.57
CA VAL A 257 23.59 -4.11 -13.95
C VAL A 257 23.01 -4.10 -15.38
N PRO A 258 23.53 -4.92 -16.31
CA PRO A 258 22.98 -5.01 -17.66
C PRO A 258 21.50 -5.38 -17.67
N GLY A 259 20.69 -4.69 -18.46
CA GLY A 259 19.23 -4.90 -18.55
C GLY A 259 18.41 -4.20 -17.46
N ALA A 260 19.02 -3.66 -16.40
CA ALA A 260 18.31 -2.97 -15.32
C ALA A 260 17.81 -1.57 -15.69
N ASN A 261 18.23 -1.02 -16.83
CA ASN A 261 17.73 0.23 -17.41
C ASN A 261 16.23 0.19 -17.78
N SER A 262 15.61 -0.99 -17.78
CA SER A 262 14.15 -1.19 -17.92
C SER A 262 13.32 -0.76 -16.69
N LEU A 263 13.92 -0.15 -15.67
CA LEU A 263 13.28 0.25 -14.40
C LEU A 263 12.83 -0.91 -13.51
N VAL A 264 13.11 -2.16 -13.88
CA VAL A 264 12.63 -3.37 -13.18
C VAL A 264 13.07 -3.41 -11.71
N LEU A 265 14.26 -2.89 -11.36
CA LEU A 265 14.73 -2.86 -9.98
C LEU A 265 13.93 -1.90 -9.10
N TYR A 266 13.35 -0.84 -9.68
CA TYR A 266 12.42 0.05 -8.96
C TYR A 266 11.06 -0.64 -8.71
N TYR A 267 10.58 -1.45 -9.66
CA TYR A 267 9.39 -2.28 -9.43
C TYR A 267 9.66 -3.38 -8.40
N ALA A 268 10.87 -3.96 -8.39
CA ALA A 268 11.30 -4.91 -7.36
C ALA A 268 11.34 -4.24 -5.97
N LEU A 269 11.83 -3.00 -5.89
CA LEU A 269 11.81 -2.20 -4.64
C LEU A 269 10.38 -1.94 -4.17
N SER A 270 9.48 -1.53 -5.07
CA SER A 270 8.07 -1.29 -4.77
C SER A 270 7.40 -2.55 -4.19
N MET A 271 7.49 -3.68 -4.91
CA MET A 271 6.90 -4.95 -4.46
C MET A 271 7.56 -5.43 -3.16
N GLY A 272 8.89 -5.39 -3.07
CA GLY A 272 9.63 -5.79 -1.88
C GLY A 272 9.21 -5.01 -0.65
N ALA A 273 9.21 -3.69 -0.73
CA ALA A 273 8.87 -2.83 0.41
C ALA A 273 7.42 -3.00 0.87
N ALA A 274 6.46 -2.96 -0.06
CA ALA A 274 5.04 -3.02 0.30
C ALA A 274 4.58 -4.42 0.72
N MET A 275 4.97 -5.48 -0.01
CA MET A 275 4.65 -6.86 0.38
C MET A 275 5.39 -7.27 1.66
N GLY A 276 6.64 -6.79 1.84
CA GLY A 276 7.43 -7.02 3.06
C GLY A 276 6.76 -6.46 4.31
N GLY A 277 6.12 -5.28 4.18
CA GLY A 277 5.36 -4.66 5.26
C GLY A 277 4.25 -5.52 5.86
N ASN A 278 3.83 -6.57 5.15
CA ASN A 278 2.84 -7.55 5.63
C ASN A 278 3.40 -8.53 6.68
N GLY A 279 4.72 -8.63 6.85
CA GLY A 279 5.31 -9.67 7.69
C GLY A 279 5.04 -9.48 9.17
N PHE A 280 5.24 -8.28 9.69
CA PHE A 280 5.02 -7.94 11.09
C PHE A 280 4.07 -6.75 11.22
N LEU A 281 3.46 -6.62 12.39
CA LEU A 281 2.52 -5.55 12.68
C LEU A 281 3.14 -4.15 12.52
N ILE A 282 4.44 -4.01 12.81
CA ILE A 282 5.19 -2.76 12.70
C ILE A 282 5.73 -2.48 11.29
N GLY A 283 5.60 -3.42 10.35
CA GLY A 283 6.17 -3.32 9.00
C GLY A 283 5.48 -2.29 8.09
N GLY A 284 4.23 -1.92 8.39
CA GLY A 284 3.45 -1.00 7.58
C GLY A 284 2.52 -0.11 8.39
N GLU A 285 2.27 1.10 7.89
CA GLU A 285 1.39 2.09 8.55
C GLU A 285 -0.08 1.60 8.62
N ALA A 286 -0.56 0.95 7.57
CA ALA A 286 -1.90 0.36 7.54
C ALA A 286 -2.09 -0.70 8.65
N ASN A 287 -1.04 -1.46 8.96
CA ASN A 287 -1.08 -2.44 10.03
C ASN A 287 -1.22 -1.77 11.40
N LEU A 288 -0.46 -0.69 11.62
CA LEU A 288 -0.46 0.06 12.88
C LEU A 288 -1.80 0.78 13.12
N VAL A 289 -2.36 1.42 12.10
CA VAL A 289 -3.68 2.07 12.24
C VAL A 289 -4.78 1.04 12.53
N THR A 290 -4.72 -0.10 11.84
CA THR A 290 -5.67 -1.20 12.07
C THR A 290 -5.54 -1.75 13.48
N ALA A 291 -4.33 -1.95 13.98
CA ALA A 291 -4.07 -2.37 15.37
C ALA A 291 -4.62 -1.35 16.36
N GLY A 292 -4.33 -0.07 16.18
CA GLY A 292 -4.82 1.00 17.06
C GLY A 292 -6.36 1.09 17.13
N ILE A 293 -7.06 0.86 16.00
CA ILE A 293 -8.52 0.80 15.99
C ILE A 293 -9.02 -0.43 16.75
N THR A 294 -8.40 -1.59 16.53
CA THR A 294 -8.83 -2.84 17.19
C THR A 294 -8.51 -2.88 18.67
N GLU A 295 -7.47 -2.18 19.15
CA GLU A 295 -7.15 -2.06 20.60
C GLU A 295 -8.31 -1.42 21.41
N GLN A 296 -9.14 -0.60 20.77
CA GLN A 296 -10.30 0.03 21.42
C GLN A 296 -11.53 -0.89 21.45
N THR A 297 -11.40 -2.16 21.08
CA THR A 297 -12.47 -3.13 20.95
C THR A 297 -12.20 -4.40 21.75
N ASP A 298 -13.18 -5.29 21.83
CA ASP A 298 -13.04 -6.60 22.50
C ASP A 298 -12.18 -7.60 21.71
N SER A 299 -11.67 -7.21 20.53
CA SER A 299 -10.89 -8.09 19.65
C SER A 299 -9.61 -7.39 19.15
N PRO A 300 -8.65 -7.08 20.05
CA PRO A 300 -7.39 -6.45 19.66
C PRO A 300 -6.52 -7.40 18.83
N ILE A 301 -5.85 -6.88 17.80
CA ILE A 301 -4.87 -7.64 17.02
C ILE A 301 -3.62 -7.86 17.86
N SER A 302 -3.32 -9.12 18.19
CA SER A 302 -2.05 -9.44 18.83
C SER A 302 -0.92 -9.57 17.79
N PHE A 303 0.30 -9.18 18.19
CA PHE A 303 1.50 -9.36 17.37
C PHE A 303 1.67 -10.82 16.89
N LYS A 304 1.44 -11.79 17.78
CA LYS A 304 1.57 -13.22 17.46
C LYS A 304 0.54 -13.70 16.44
N GLU A 305 -0.68 -13.19 16.53
CA GLU A 305 -1.77 -13.55 15.60
C GLU A 305 -1.50 -12.98 14.21
N PHE A 306 -1.11 -11.70 14.14
CA PHE A 306 -0.72 -11.07 12.90
C PHE A 306 0.45 -11.81 12.23
N LEU A 307 1.50 -12.13 13.00
CA LEU A 307 2.69 -12.84 12.53
C LEU A 307 2.37 -14.19 11.88
N LYS A 308 1.44 -14.97 12.46
CA LYS A 308 1.06 -16.29 11.94
C LYS A 308 0.51 -16.24 10.51
N VAL A 309 -0.15 -15.14 10.15
CA VAL A 309 -0.74 -14.94 8.82
C VAL A 309 0.16 -14.08 7.96
N GLY A 310 0.66 -12.99 8.50
CA GLY A 310 1.45 -11.99 7.78
C GLY A 310 2.75 -12.55 7.22
N LEU A 311 3.52 -13.28 8.03
CA LEU A 311 4.83 -13.78 7.58
C LEU A 311 4.73 -14.78 6.41
N PRO A 312 3.86 -15.81 6.44
CA PRO A 312 3.68 -16.68 5.28
C PRO A 312 3.16 -15.93 4.04
N VAL A 313 2.21 -15.00 4.22
CA VAL A 313 1.67 -14.19 3.13
C VAL A 313 2.78 -13.34 2.49
N THR A 314 3.65 -12.74 3.29
CA THR A 314 4.79 -11.97 2.81
C THR A 314 5.63 -12.78 1.83
N TYR A 315 6.14 -13.93 2.26
CA TYR A 315 7.04 -14.70 1.38
C TYR A 315 6.31 -15.32 0.18
N LEU A 316 5.04 -15.68 0.31
CA LEU A 316 4.23 -16.12 -0.82
C LEU A 316 4.05 -15.01 -1.85
N THR A 317 3.70 -13.80 -1.41
CA THR A 317 3.49 -12.67 -2.32
C THR A 317 4.81 -12.17 -2.93
N LEU A 318 5.92 -12.13 -2.16
CA LEU A 318 7.26 -11.82 -2.68
C LEU A 318 7.69 -12.81 -3.76
N ALA A 319 7.44 -14.12 -3.57
CA ALA A 319 7.74 -15.13 -4.58
C ALA A 319 6.94 -14.92 -5.87
N VAL A 320 5.66 -14.60 -5.76
CA VAL A 320 4.82 -14.27 -6.93
C VAL A 320 5.30 -13.00 -7.61
N GLY A 321 5.62 -11.95 -6.87
CA GLY A 321 6.15 -10.70 -7.40
C GLY A 321 7.48 -10.90 -8.13
N PHE A 322 8.38 -11.70 -7.57
CA PHE A 322 9.65 -12.07 -8.20
C PHE A 322 9.42 -12.79 -9.54
N LEU A 323 8.58 -13.82 -9.56
CA LEU A 323 8.26 -14.55 -10.79
C LEU A 323 7.60 -13.64 -11.83
N TRP A 324 6.69 -12.77 -11.40
CA TRP A 324 6.07 -11.79 -12.29
C TRP A 324 7.10 -10.87 -12.95
N LEU A 325 8.04 -10.30 -12.17
CA LEU A 325 9.04 -9.40 -12.73
C LEU A 325 9.97 -10.10 -13.72
N ILE A 326 10.34 -11.37 -13.49
CA ILE A 326 11.14 -12.16 -14.45
C ILE A 326 10.37 -12.41 -15.75
N ILE A 327 9.07 -12.64 -15.68
CA ILE A 327 8.25 -12.91 -16.87
C ILE A 327 7.99 -11.62 -17.66
N ARG A 328 7.87 -10.49 -16.94
CA ARG A 328 7.51 -9.20 -17.53
C ARG A 328 8.70 -8.48 -18.17
N PHE A 329 9.89 -8.66 -17.62
CA PHE A 329 11.15 -7.99 -18.04
C PHE A 329 12.25 -8.98 -18.38
#